data_0a4f7055a2274e64c9d18bf8649bce87
#
_entry.id   0a4f7055a2274e64c9d18bf8649bce87
#
_cell.length_a   1.000
_cell.length_b   1.000
_cell.length_c   1.000
_cell.angle_alpha   90.00
_cell.angle_beta   90.00
_cell.angle_gamma   90.00
#
_symmetry.space_group_name_H-M   'P 1'
#
loop_
_entity.id
_entity.type
_entity.pdbx_description
1 polymer ?
#
loop_
_entity_poly.entity_id
_entity_poly.type
_entity_poly.pdbx_seq_one_letter_code
_entity_poly.pdbx_strand_id
1 'polypeptide(L)'
;MPVTIKDVAKAAGVSPSTVTRVIQNKSTISDETKKRVRKAMKELNYHPNLNARSLVSSYTQVIGLVLPDDSDAFYQNPFFPSVLRGIAQVASENHYAIQIATGKDANERLKAISQMVYGKRVDGLIFLYAQE
;
A
#
# COMPACT_ATOMS: atom_id res chain seq x y z
N MET A 1 -24.55 2.67 -0.32
CA MET A 1 -23.93 1.44 -0.86
C MET A 1 -22.59 1.79 -1.49
N PRO A 2 -21.54 1.06 -1.22
CA PRO A 2 -20.26 1.34 -1.86
C PRO A 2 -20.34 1.06 -3.37
N VAL A 3 -19.70 1.92 -4.14
CA VAL A 3 -19.58 1.78 -5.59
C VAL A 3 -18.67 0.57 -5.91
N THR A 4 -19.12 -0.27 -6.81
CA THR A 4 -18.40 -1.47 -7.23
C THR A 4 -17.78 -1.29 -8.62
N ILE A 5 -16.86 -2.20 -8.99
CA ILE A 5 -16.28 -2.23 -10.34
C ILE A 5 -17.36 -2.43 -11.42
N LYS A 6 -18.46 -3.13 -11.09
CA LYS A 6 -19.59 -3.32 -12.00
C LYS A 6 -20.33 -2.01 -12.29
N ASP A 7 -20.43 -1.13 -11.28
CA ASP A 7 -21.04 0.19 -11.44
C ASP A 7 -20.19 1.07 -12.37
N VAL A 8 -18.89 1.03 -12.22
CA VAL A 8 -17.95 1.73 -13.11
C VAL A 8 -18.06 1.20 -14.54
N ALA A 9 -18.07 -0.11 -14.71
CA ALA A 9 -18.22 -0.74 -16.02
C ALA A 9 -19.50 -0.32 -16.73
N LYS A 10 -20.60 -0.32 -16.01
CA LYS A 10 -21.90 0.12 -16.52
C LYS A 10 -21.88 1.59 -16.94
N ALA A 11 -21.34 2.46 -16.11
CA ALA A 11 -21.25 3.90 -16.39
C ALA A 11 -20.33 4.19 -17.59
N ALA A 12 -19.25 3.44 -17.76
CA ALA A 12 -18.31 3.61 -18.86
C ALA A 12 -18.72 2.84 -20.13
N GLY A 13 -19.74 2.00 -20.09
CA GLY A 13 -20.18 1.19 -21.22
C GLY A 13 -19.18 0.10 -21.62
N VAL A 14 -18.48 -0.48 -20.67
CA VAL A 14 -17.47 -1.53 -20.87
C VAL A 14 -17.70 -2.71 -19.93
N SER A 15 -16.98 -3.81 -20.14
CA SER A 15 -17.02 -4.96 -19.20
C SER A 15 -16.21 -4.67 -17.92
N PRO A 16 -16.55 -5.35 -16.80
CA PRO A 16 -15.72 -5.27 -15.59
C PRO A 16 -14.26 -5.65 -15.82
N SER A 17 -13.99 -6.61 -16.70
CA SER A 17 -12.63 -6.99 -17.09
C SER A 17 -11.87 -5.85 -17.73
N THR A 18 -12.53 -5.05 -18.55
CA THR A 18 -11.95 -3.85 -19.20
C THR A 18 -11.59 -2.80 -18.13
N VAL A 19 -12.46 -2.58 -17.14
CA VAL A 19 -12.17 -1.68 -16.01
C VAL A 19 -10.91 -2.13 -15.27
N THR A 20 -10.79 -3.41 -14.98
CA THR A 20 -9.59 -3.99 -14.33
C THR A 20 -8.33 -3.73 -15.17
N ARG A 21 -8.39 -3.92 -16.48
CA ARG A 21 -7.25 -3.66 -17.37
C ARG A 21 -6.87 -2.18 -17.42
N VAL A 22 -7.83 -1.28 -17.34
CA VAL A 22 -7.58 0.16 -17.25
C VAL A 22 -6.89 0.51 -15.93
N ILE A 23 -7.32 -0.06 -14.82
CA ILE A 23 -6.70 0.12 -13.50
C ILE A 23 -5.24 -0.36 -13.53
N GLN A 24 -4.97 -1.48 -14.20
CA GLN A 24 -3.62 -2.03 -14.38
C GLN A 24 -2.80 -1.30 -15.45
N ASN A 25 -3.38 -0.31 -16.11
CA ASN A 25 -2.77 0.45 -17.21
C ASN A 25 -2.22 -0.43 -18.35
N LYS A 26 -2.98 -1.46 -18.73
CA LYS A 26 -2.62 -2.35 -19.83
C LYS A 26 -2.57 -1.61 -21.16
N SER A 27 -1.53 -1.86 -21.94
CA SER A 27 -1.34 -1.25 -23.26
C SER A 27 -2.35 -1.74 -24.32
N THR A 28 -3.01 -2.87 -24.04
CA THR A 28 -4.05 -3.44 -24.92
C THR A 28 -5.34 -2.62 -24.96
N ILE A 29 -5.51 -1.69 -24.02
CA ILE A 29 -6.69 -0.81 -23.95
C ILE A 29 -6.35 0.53 -24.60
N SER A 30 -7.25 1.03 -25.48
CA SER A 30 -7.06 2.32 -26.12
C SER A 30 -7.10 3.48 -25.12
N ASP A 31 -6.42 4.57 -25.45
CA ASP A 31 -6.40 5.77 -24.60
C ASP A 31 -7.79 6.39 -24.42
N GLU A 32 -8.63 6.31 -25.44
CA GLU A 32 -10.02 6.76 -25.37
C GLU A 32 -10.82 5.97 -24.34
N THR A 33 -10.70 4.64 -24.35
CA THR A 33 -11.35 3.78 -23.37
C THR A 33 -10.82 4.03 -21.96
N LYS A 34 -9.50 4.18 -21.80
CA LYS A 34 -8.89 4.54 -20.52
C LYS A 34 -9.45 5.86 -19.97
N LYS A 35 -9.55 6.88 -20.79
CA LYS A 35 -10.14 8.18 -20.44
C LYS A 35 -11.59 8.04 -19.97
N ARG A 36 -12.39 7.30 -20.69
CA ARG A 36 -13.81 7.09 -20.39
C ARG A 36 -14.01 6.36 -19.06
N VAL A 37 -13.22 5.30 -18.82
CA VAL A 37 -13.27 4.54 -17.56
C VAL A 37 -12.79 5.39 -16.39
N ARG A 38 -11.69 6.11 -16.53
CA ARG A 38 -11.17 7.00 -15.48
C ARG A 38 -12.13 8.12 -15.14
N LYS A 39 -12.83 8.66 -16.12
CA LYS A 39 -13.89 9.65 -15.90
C LYS A 39 -15.04 9.06 -15.08
N ALA A 40 -15.52 7.87 -15.43
CA ALA A 40 -16.55 7.16 -14.68
C ALA A 40 -16.14 6.88 -13.24
N MET A 41 -14.89 6.44 -13.02
CA MET A 41 -14.33 6.22 -11.67
C MET A 41 -14.35 7.50 -10.85
N LYS A 42 -13.96 8.62 -11.44
CA LYS A 42 -13.94 9.93 -10.75
C LYS A 42 -15.35 10.40 -10.41
N GLU A 43 -16.29 10.33 -11.36
CA GLU A 43 -17.68 10.74 -11.16
C GLU A 43 -18.40 9.91 -10.08
N LEU A 44 -18.12 8.61 -10.03
CA LEU A 44 -18.68 7.70 -9.03
C LEU A 44 -17.88 7.66 -7.72
N ASN A 45 -16.79 8.41 -7.63
CA ASN A 45 -15.87 8.37 -6.49
C ASN A 45 -15.40 6.95 -6.17
N TYR A 46 -15.11 6.17 -7.21
CA TYR A 46 -14.63 4.81 -7.07
C TYR A 46 -13.11 4.78 -6.88
N HIS A 47 -12.67 4.11 -5.83
CA HIS A 47 -11.26 3.87 -5.54
C HIS A 47 -10.97 2.37 -5.63
N PRO A 48 -10.01 1.93 -6.46
CA PRO A 48 -9.65 0.52 -6.58
C PRO A 48 -9.23 -0.06 -5.23
N ASN A 49 -9.67 -1.30 -4.96
CA ASN A 49 -9.25 -2.02 -3.77
C ASN A 49 -7.80 -2.50 -3.96
N LEU A 50 -6.85 -1.88 -3.26
CA LEU A 50 -5.42 -2.22 -3.33
C LEU A 50 -5.13 -3.63 -2.82
N ASN A 51 -5.93 -4.14 -1.86
CA ASN A 51 -5.78 -5.51 -1.36
C ASN A 51 -6.14 -6.53 -2.44
N ALA A 52 -7.19 -6.30 -3.20
CA ALA A 52 -7.54 -7.16 -4.34
C ALA A 52 -6.47 -7.10 -5.44
N ARG A 53 -5.86 -5.93 -5.65
CA ARG A 53 -4.77 -5.76 -6.60
C ARG A 53 -3.51 -6.51 -6.18
N SER A 54 -3.17 -6.55 -4.89
CA SER A 54 -2.01 -7.27 -4.36
C SER A 54 -2.10 -8.79 -4.57
N LEU A 55 -3.30 -9.34 -4.59
CA LEU A 55 -3.52 -10.77 -4.89
C LEU A 55 -3.09 -11.14 -6.32
N VAL A 56 -3.15 -10.19 -7.24
CA VAL A 56 -2.78 -10.40 -8.65
C VAL A 56 -1.30 -10.08 -8.90
N SER A 57 -0.77 -9.04 -8.24
CA SER A 57 0.57 -8.53 -8.51
C SER A 57 1.68 -9.17 -7.67
N SER A 58 1.35 -9.92 -6.62
CA SER A 58 2.29 -10.47 -5.60
C SER A 58 3.02 -9.41 -4.77
N TYR A 59 2.82 -8.12 -5.03
CA TYR A 59 3.40 -7.01 -4.28
C TYR A 59 2.31 -6.22 -3.57
N THR A 60 2.57 -5.87 -2.30
CA THR A 60 1.67 -5.04 -1.50
C THR A 60 1.92 -3.54 -1.70
N GLN A 61 3.11 -3.16 -2.14
CA GLN A 61 3.61 -1.79 -2.18
C GLN A 61 3.63 -1.15 -0.78
N VAL A 62 3.93 -1.94 0.24
CA VAL A 62 4.08 -1.51 1.63
C VAL A 62 5.41 -2.03 2.16
N ILE A 63 6.16 -1.16 2.83
CA ILE A 63 7.36 -1.51 3.60
C ILE A 63 7.02 -1.42 5.08
N GLY A 64 7.39 -2.44 5.84
CA GLY A 64 7.27 -2.45 7.29
C GLY A 64 8.51 -1.86 7.96
N LEU A 65 8.30 -1.03 8.96
CA LEU A 65 9.37 -0.52 9.84
C LEU A 65 9.24 -1.12 11.22
N VAL A 66 10.35 -1.56 11.77
CA VAL A 66 10.44 -2.04 13.15
C VAL A 66 11.30 -1.06 13.94
N LEU A 67 10.67 -0.38 14.91
CA LEU A 67 11.30 0.63 15.74
C LEU A 67 11.97 -0.02 16.97
N PRO A 68 12.95 0.68 17.60
CA PRO A 68 13.53 0.23 18.87
C PRO A 68 12.48 0.08 19.97
N ASP A 69 12.79 -0.75 20.98
CA ASP A 69 11.93 -0.97 22.14
C ASP A 69 11.68 0.29 22.97
N ASP A 70 12.70 1.14 23.08
CA ASP A 70 12.61 2.41 23.77
C ASP A 70 12.11 3.49 22.83
N SER A 71 10.79 3.68 22.82
CA SER A 71 10.14 4.69 22.01
C SER A 71 10.54 6.13 22.40
N ASP A 72 10.85 6.36 23.68
CA ASP A 72 11.27 7.69 24.13
C ASP A 72 12.64 8.04 23.57
N ALA A 73 13.60 7.10 23.62
CA ALA A 73 14.90 7.27 22.98
C ALA A 73 14.78 7.50 21.47
N PHE A 74 13.84 6.82 20.82
CA PHE A 74 13.57 7.02 19.40
C PHE A 74 13.15 8.47 19.07
N TYR A 75 12.21 9.02 19.83
CA TYR A 75 11.71 10.36 19.58
C TYR A 75 12.68 11.47 19.99
N GLN A 76 13.53 11.21 20.98
CA GLN A 76 14.49 12.20 21.48
C GLN A 76 15.81 12.23 20.67
N ASN A 77 16.13 11.16 19.97
CA ASN A 77 17.34 11.07 19.17
C ASN A 77 17.06 11.58 17.74
N PRO A 78 17.67 12.72 17.32
CA PRO A 78 17.40 13.29 15.99
C PRO A 78 17.85 12.40 14.82
N PHE A 79 18.64 11.37 15.07
CA PHE A 79 19.03 10.38 14.05
C PHE A 79 17.81 9.64 13.48
N PHE A 80 16.92 9.16 14.33
CA PHE A 80 15.77 8.35 13.88
C PHE A 80 14.76 9.14 13.04
N PRO A 81 14.32 10.34 13.42
CA PRO A 81 13.47 11.16 12.57
C PRO A 81 14.08 11.47 11.20
N SER A 82 15.39 11.69 11.15
CA SER A 82 16.11 11.93 9.89
C SER A 82 16.12 10.70 8.98
N VAL A 83 16.37 9.52 9.54
CA VAL A 83 16.30 8.23 8.80
C VAL A 83 14.89 7.98 8.32
N LEU A 84 13.89 8.15 9.18
CA LEU A 84 12.49 7.97 8.82
C LEU A 84 12.07 8.90 7.68
N ARG A 85 12.50 10.15 7.70
CA ARG A 85 12.26 11.11 6.63
C ARG A 85 12.84 10.63 5.30
N GLY A 86 14.07 10.14 5.29
CA GLY A 86 14.71 9.60 4.10
C GLY A 86 13.99 8.38 3.54
N ILE A 87 13.61 7.45 4.41
CA ILE A 87 12.82 6.26 4.03
C ILE A 87 11.48 6.68 3.44
N ALA A 88 10.77 7.61 4.09
CA ALA A 88 9.47 8.08 3.65
C ALA A 88 9.55 8.76 2.27
N GLN A 89 10.59 9.54 2.02
CA GLN A 89 10.80 10.20 0.74
C GLN A 89 10.97 9.17 -0.39
N VAL A 90 11.86 8.22 -0.24
CA VAL A 90 12.12 7.19 -1.25
C VAL A 90 10.88 6.29 -1.45
N ALA A 91 10.21 5.92 -0.37
CA ALA A 91 8.97 5.14 -0.45
C ALA A 91 7.90 5.89 -1.25
N SER A 92 7.70 7.16 -0.97
CA SER A 92 6.73 8.00 -1.68
C SER A 92 7.05 8.13 -3.17
N GLU A 93 8.31 8.35 -3.53
CA GLU A 93 8.77 8.44 -4.92
C GLU A 93 8.52 7.14 -5.70
N ASN A 94 8.53 6.01 -5.01
CA ASN A 94 8.29 4.69 -5.59
C ASN A 94 6.86 4.18 -5.36
N HIS A 95 5.95 5.01 -4.89
CA HIS A 95 4.54 4.67 -4.61
C HIS A 95 4.38 3.57 -3.55
N TYR A 96 5.29 3.52 -2.57
CA TYR A 96 5.21 2.63 -1.43
C TYR A 96 4.65 3.34 -0.21
N ALA A 97 3.79 2.65 0.52
CA ALA A 97 3.36 3.06 1.86
C ALA A 97 4.31 2.49 2.92
N ILE A 98 4.30 3.07 4.10
CA ILE A 98 5.06 2.60 5.25
C ILE A 98 4.08 2.15 6.32
N GLN A 99 4.32 0.96 6.86
CA GLN A 99 3.60 0.43 8.01
C GLN A 99 4.58 0.21 9.17
N ILE A 100 4.24 0.68 10.35
CA ILE A 100 5.08 0.56 11.54
C ILE A 100 4.57 -0.60 12.39
N ALA A 101 5.47 -1.52 12.78
CA ALA A 101 5.15 -2.56 13.74
C ALA A 101 5.05 -1.95 15.14
N THR A 102 3.91 -2.11 15.78
CA THR A 102 3.61 -1.57 17.11
C THR A 102 3.28 -2.67 18.11
N GLY A 103 3.53 -2.42 19.39
CA GLY A 103 3.21 -3.33 20.48
C GLY A 103 3.66 -2.75 21.80
N LYS A 104 2.96 -3.12 22.89
CA LYS A 104 3.30 -2.69 24.26
C LYS A 104 4.59 -3.29 24.76
N ASP A 105 4.88 -4.50 24.31
CA ASP A 105 6.03 -5.30 24.70
C ASP A 105 6.61 -6.06 23.50
N ALA A 106 7.71 -6.77 23.74
CA ALA A 106 8.39 -7.54 22.71
C ALA A 106 7.50 -8.62 22.08
N ASN A 107 6.63 -9.25 22.86
CA ASN A 107 5.73 -10.31 22.35
C ASN A 107 4.66 -9.75 21.40
N GLU A 108 4.01 -8.65 21.76
CA GLU A 108 3.04 -8.01 20.89
C GLU A 108 3.67 -7.50 19.60
N ARG A 109 4.88 -6.93 19.71
CA ARG A 109 5.62 -6.44 18.54
C ARG A 109 6.05 -7.57 17.62
N LEU A 110 6.54 -8.68 18.18
CA LEU A 110 6.87 -9.87 17.40
C LEU A 110 5.64 -10.43 16.67
N LYS A 111 4.49 -10.42 17.34
CA LYS A 111 3.22 -10.81 16.72
C LYS A 111 2.85 -9.89 15.56
N ALA A 112 3.01 -8.57 15.72
CA ALA A 112 2.78 -7.61 14.65
C ALA A 112 3.71 -7.83 13.46
N ILE A 113 4.99 -8.08 13.69
CA ILE A 113 5.97 -8.42 12.65
C ILE A 113 5.58 -9.72 11.93
N SER A 114 5.19 -10.74 12.68
CA SER A 114 4.73 -12.01 12.10
C SER A 114 3.52 -11.83 11.20
N GLN A 115 2.56 -11.00 11.60
CA GLN A 115 1.40 -10.67 10.77
C GLN A 115 1.78 -9.91 9.48
N MET A 116 2.76 -9.02 9.57
CA MET A 116 3.27 -8.31 8.39
C MET A 116 3.91 -9.26 7.38
N VAL A 117 4.74 -10.19 7.85
CA VAL A 117 5.49 -11.13 7.01
C VAL A 117 4.61 -12.26 6.50
N TYR A 118 4.04 -13.04 7.41
CA TYR A 118 3.25 -14.23 7.06
C TYR A 118 1.86 -13.88 6.56
N GLY A 119 1.30 -12.78 6.99
CA GLY A 119 0.06 -12.23 6.46
C GLY A 119 0.23 -11.51 5.13
N LYS A 120 1.43 -11.46 4.59
CA LYS A 120 1.78 -10.79 3.32
C LYS A 120 1.24 -9.36 3.24
N ARG A 121 1.42 -8.61 4.32
CA ARG A 121 0.99 -7.20 4.40
C ARG A 121 2.06 -6.23 3.91
N VAL A 122 3.32 -6.66 3.89
CA VAL A 122 4.46 -5.86 3.46
C VAL A 122 5.31 -6.66 2.48
N ASP A 123 6.04 -5.96 1.63
CA ASP A 123 6.98 -6.56 0.67
C ASP A 123 8.36 -6.78 1.31
N GLY A 124 8.66 -6.03 2.35
CA GLY A 124 9.92 -6.13 3.09
C GLY A 124 9.85 -5.40 4.42
N LEU A 125 10.85 -5.64 5.26
CA LEU A 125 11.00 -5.01 6.58
C LEU A 125 12.32 -4.25 6.67
N ILE A 126 12.28 -3.12 7.35
CA ILE A 126 13.48 -2.38 7.76
C ILE A 126 13.50 -2.33 9.29
N PHE A 127 14.55 -2.86 9.87
CA PHE A 127 14.79 -2.77 11.31
C PHE A 127 15.67 -1.55 11.59
N LEU A 128 15.19 -0.64 12.43
CA LEU A 128 15.95 0.54 12.83
C LEU A 128 16.79 0.32 14.08
N TYR A 129 16.94 -0.93 14.50
CA TYR A 129 17.80 -1.34 15.60
C TYR A 129 18.28 -2.78 15.40
N ALA A 130 19.39 -3.12 16.03
CA ALA A 130 19.81 -4.51 16.19
C ALA A 130 19.85 -4.83 17.69
N GLN A 131 19.31 -5.97 18.10
CA GLN A 131 19.60 -6.56 19.40
C GLN A 131 20.78 -7.51 19.23
N GLU A 132 21.77 -7.38 20.12
CA GLU A 132 22.84 -8.37 20.27
C GLU A 132 22.30 -9.67 20.86
#